data_f421bc8dce60a7552095b83648ff8edb
#
_entry.id   f421bc8dce60a7552095b83648ff8edb
#
_cell.length_a   1.000
_cell.length_b   1.000
_cell.length_c   1.000
_cell.angle_alpha   90.00
_cell.angle_beta   90.00
_cell.angle_gamma   90.00
#
_symmetry.space_group_name_H-M   'P 1'
#
loop_
_entity.id
_entity.type
_entity.pdbx_description
1 polymer ?
#
loop_
_entity_poly.entity_id
_entity_poly.type
_entity_poly.pdbx_seq_one_letter_code
_entity_poly.pdbx_strand_id
1 'polypeptide(L)'
;MGKRLSRRTFLGSAAAAAIGFGTPLGSLSGYAQAAQVADDGRDLALINGKIHTMDGSNRVVSQLLIRNGRFAAVGNNVSRTGNVRTVNLMGKTVIPGIIDAHNHIVLVGNRPGWHTPLEHVFTIPDAVTALKARSMEVPAGEFITTVGPIAAMQFEEKRLPNLTELDAVNRPVFIIAAQGGTRTNTQGKIWFEAKGITVGADGVLAGNQSGLALQTLRKELLTPETRKRSAFGALQYYASLGITTIRDAGAFHKDEPSTGVADENTYTMHNPFLALHSEGRMPTRLRIDFLHQDPPNANPPLPTLSQRLKNSFPFFGDEWLKTGGIGEFTGGGVDGLRAIAKAGWRAEDHALNLAMVTNEIKDRETVNAEIPITNLRWIVSHIPEFPIDLANRANAMGMGVLVGWGPLRTLPRNAAAGISLGPPYRMLMNHPIHKGYHSDGGDITIINPWVNFYTITTGKNLAGDQILGDQKLTRQETMWLATTANKWFIREDDIGSIEAGNRADLAVLDRDYFTVPDEDLKRTKSLLTVVGGKVVHNVGVV
;
A
#
# COMPACT_ATOMS: atom_id res chain seq x y z
N MET A 1 -46.59 35.57 -9.02
CA MET A 1 -46.00 34.82 -10.14
C MET A 1 -44.49 34.91 -10.02
N GLY A 2 -43.87 33.99 -9.36
CA GLY A 2 -42.42 33.92 -9.12
C GLY A 2 -41.83 32.76 -9.90
N LYS A 3 -40.97 33.07 -10.85
CA LYS A 3 -40.23 32.07 -11.63
C LYS A 3 -39.09 31.50 -10.80
N ARG A 4 -39.12 30.19 -10.57
CA ARG A 4 -37.96 29.40 -10.03
C ARG A 4 -36.87 29.34 -11.09
N LEU A 5 -35.69 29.86 -10.77
CA LEU A 5 -34.46 29.67 -11.53
C LEU A 5 -33.82 28.33 -11.19
N SER A 6 -33.56 27.54 -12.22
CA SER A 6 -32.94 26.20 -12.15
C SER A 6 -31.44 26.30 -11.88
N ARG A 7 -30.94 25.44 -10.97
CA ARG A 7 -29.50 25.29 -10.61
C ARG A 7 -28.71 24.48 -11.66
N ARG A 8 -28.76 24.90 -12.92
CA ARG A 8 -27.99 24.25 -13.98
C ARG A 8 -27.35 25.31 -14.89
N THR A 9 -26.38 26.07 -14.39
CA THR A 9 -25.47 26.83 -15.26
C THR A 9 -24.38 27.48 -14.40
N PHE A 10 -23.38 26.71 -13.98
CA PHE A 10 -22.08 27.27 -13.57
C PHE A 10 -21.02 26.16 -13.55
N LEU A 11 -20.58 25.71 -14.69
CA LEU A 11 -19.31 24.98 -14.92
C LEU A 11 -19.10 24.93 -16.44
N GLY A 12 -18.51 25.98 -16.94
CA GLY A 12 -18.03 26.05 -18.31
C GLY A 12 -16.79 26.94 -18.40
N SER A 13 -15.75 26.37 -18.93
CA SER A 13 -14.59 27.02 -19.54
C SER A 13 -13.42 27.40 -18.62
N ALA A 14 -12.37 26.54 -18.64
CA ALA A 14 -10.99 26.98 -18.94
C ALA A 14 -10.14 25.76 -19.29
N ALA A 15 -10.14 25.34 -20.53
CA ALA A 15 -9.07 24.52 -21.10
C ALA A 15 -8.13 25.48 -21.86
N ALA A 16 -6.90 25.62 -21.38
CA ALA A 16 -5.81 26.20 -22.14
C ALA A 16 -4.65 25.19 -22.17
N ALA A 17 -4.40 24.67 -23.36
CA ALA A 17 -3.26 23.84 -23.68
C ALA A 17 -1.97 24.66 -23.64
N ALA A 18 -0.95 24.20 -22.92
CA ALA A 18 0.43 24.60 -23.09
C ALA A 18 1.29 23.37 -23.25
N ILE A 19 1.73 23.15 -24.48
CA ILE A 19 2.78 22.17 -24.82
C ILE A 19 4.11 22.86 -24.56
N GLY A 20 4.88 22.38 -23.57
CA GLY A 20 6.24 22.84 -23.29
C GLY A 20 7.12 21.67 -22.95
N PHE A 21 8.14 21.42 -23.76
CA PHE A 21 9.20 20.47 -23.52
C PHE A 21 10.09 20.95 -22.36
N GLY A 22 10.37 20.06 -21.42
CA GLY A 22 11.33 20.28 -20.34
C GLY A 22 10.67 20.68 -19.02
N THR A 23 9.99 19.76 -18.34
CA THR A 23 9.47 20.00 -17.00
C THR A 23 10.31 19.30 -15.94
N PRO A 24 10.87 20.06 -14.98
CA PRO A 24 11.24 19.49 -13.69
C PRO A 24 9.95 19.16 -12.96
N LEU A 25 9.90 17.96 -12.33
CA LEU A 25 8.90 17.53 -11.35
C LEU A 25 7.45 17.90 -11.69
N GLY A 26 6.75 16.99 -12.36
CA GLY A 26 5.32 17.11 -12.58
C GLY A 26 4.61 17.37 -11.24
N SER A 27 3.83 18.45 -11.22
CA SER A 27 3.13 18.97 -10.05
C SER A 27 2.43 17.87 -9.27
N LEU A 28 2.63 17.82 -7.96
CA LEU A 28 1.91 16.98 -6.98
C LEU A 28 0.39 17.29 -6.92
N SER A 29 -0.05 18.36 -7.59
CA SER A 29 -1.47 18.70 -7.79
C SER A 29 -2.29 17.59 -8.46
N GLY A 30 -1.64 16.59 -9.09
CA GLY A 30 -2.31 15.41 -9.64
C GLY A 30 -2.94 14.48 -8.60
N TYR A 31 -2.55 14.54 -7.32
CA TYR A 31 -3.13 13.66 -6.29
C TYR A 31 -4.48 14.16 -5.74
N ALA A 32 -4.76 15.44 -5.80
CA ALA A 32 -6.03 16.01 -5.32
C ALA A 32 -7.14 15.99 -6.37
N GLN A 33 -6.82 15.82 -7.64
CA GLN A 33 -7.76 15.82 -8.75
C GLN A 33 -7.35 14.86 -9.86
N ALA A 34 -7.14 13.59 -9.57
CA ALA A 34 -7.44 12.60 -10.59
C ALA A 34 -8.96 12.73 -10.81
N ALA A 35 -9.36 13.52 -11.81
CA ALA A 35 -10.74 13.55 -12.22
C ALA A 35 -11.15 12.09 -12.43
N GLN A 36 -12.12 11.62 -11.65
CA GLN A 36 -12.80 10.39 -12.02
C GLN A 36 -13.30 10.69 -13.44
N VAL A 37 -12.66 10.06 -14.42
CA VAL A 37 -13.18 10.11 -15.78
C VAL A 37 -14.56 9.53 -15.64
N ALA A 38 -15.58 10.34 -15.86
CA ALA A 38 -16.95 9.90 -15.71
C ALA A 38 -17.10 8.62 -16.55
N ASP A 39 -17.58 7.56 -15.91
CA ASP A 39 -17.96 6.35 -16.63
C ASP A 39 -19.05 6.75 -17.62
N ASP A 40 -18.65 6.87 -18.88
CA ASP A 40 -19.56 7.28 -19.96
C ASP A 40 -20.31 6.09 -20.58
N GLY A 41 -20.26 4.94 -19.90
CA GLY A 41 -20.93 3.70 -20.28
C GLY A 41 -20.36 3.06 -21.56
N ARG A 42 -19.20 3.51 -22.04
CA ARG A 42 -18.53 2.91 -23.20
C ARG A 42 -17.54 1.84 -22.76
N ASP A 43 -17.44 0.79 -23.59
CA ASP A 43 -16.32 -0.14 -23.50
C ASP A 43 -14.99 0.59 -23.70
N LEU A 44 -13.90 0.11 -23.11
CA LEU A 44 -12.57 0.71 -23.22
C LEU A 44 -11.63 -0.20 -24.00
N ALA A 45 -11.08 0.27 -25.12
CA ALA A 45 -10.01 -0.40 -25.84
C ALA A 45 -8.69 0.33 -25.68
N LEU A 46 -7.65 -0.38 -25.31
CA LEU A 46 -6.27 0.09 -25.29
C LEU A 46 -5.54 -0.51 -26.48
N ILE A 47 -4.87 0.32 -27.29
CA ILE A 47 -4.17 -0.10 -28.51
C ILE A 47 -2.75 0.45 -28.55
N ASN A 48 -1.90 -0.16 -29.39
CA ASN A 48 -0.51 0.23 -29.58
C ASN A 48 0.26 0.34 -28.25
N GLY A 49 0.01 -0.60 -27.34
CA GLY A 49 0.72 -0.73 -26.08
C GLY A 49 1.76 -1.84 -26.11
N LYS A 50 2.60 -1.88 -25.07
CA LYS A 50 3.44 -3.00 -24.71
C LYS A 50 2.81 -3.67 -23.48
N ILE A 51 1.85 -4.55 -23.71
CA ILE A 51 0.97 -5.12 -22.69
C ILE A 51 1.55 -6.45 -22.21
N HIS A 52 2.15 -6.44 -21.02
CA HIS A 52 2.64 -7.64 -20.35
C HIS A 52 1.48 -8.32 -19.65
N THR A 53 1.06 -9.47 -20.13
CA THR A 53 -0.15 -10.14 -19.63
C THR A 53 0.02 -10.78 -18.26
N MET A 54 1.24 -11.15 -17.89
CA MET A 54 1.58 -11.91 -16.68
C MET A 54 0.75 -13.21 -16.54
N ASP A 55 0.23 -13.71 -17.66
CA ASP A 55 -0.42 -15.02 -17.78
C ASP A 55 0.59 -16.18 -17.74
N GLY A 56 0.11 -17.40 -17.77
CA GLY A 56 0.96 -18.60 -17.71
C GLY A 56 2.02 -18.70 -18.83
N SER A 57 1.87 -17.91 -19.91
CA SER A 57 2.81 -17.86 -21.05
C SER A 57 3.62 -16.56 -21.08
N ASN A 58 3.42 -15.64 -20.15
CA ASN A 58 4.08 -14.33 -20.10
C ASN A 58 4.05 -13.56 -21.43
N ARG A 59 2.90 -13.60 -22.13
CA ARG A 59 2.76 -12.95 -23.43
C ARG A 59 2.91 -11.43 -23.33
N VAL A 60 3.46 -10.84 -24.39
CA VAL A 60 3.41 -9.40 -24.60
C VAL A 60 2.57 -9.14 -25.84
N VAL A 61 1.47 -8.40 -25.66
CA VAL A 61 0.51 -8.10 -26.73
C VAL A 61 0.35 -6.58 -26.89
N SER A 62 -0.32 -6.15 -27.96
CA SER A 62 -0.42 -4.71 -28.28
C SER A 62 -1.80 -4.10 -28.04
N GLN A 63 -2.83 -4.93 -27.81
CA GLN A 63 -4.21 -4.47 -27.71
C GLN A 63 -5.00 -5.26 -26.68
N LEU A 64 -5.96 -4.60 -26.05
CA LEU A 64 -6.99 -5.24 -25.22
C LEU A 64 -8.32 -4.47 -25.34
N LEU A 65 -9.41 -5.17 -25.03
CA LEU A 65 -10.76 -4.62 -24.92
C LEU A 65 -11.32 -4.93 -23.53
N ILE A 66 -11.83 -3.92 -22.87
CA ILE A 66 -12.53 -4.03 -21.59
C ILE A 66 -14.02 -3.81 -21.84
N ARG A 67 -14.84 -4.74 -21.31
CA ARG A 67 -16.29 -4.69 -21.38
C ARG A 67 -16.89 -5.23 -20.09
N ASN A 68 -17.90 -4.57 -19.55
CA ASN A 68 -18.55 -4.97 -18.30
C ASN A 68 -17.56 -5.25 -17.16
N GLY A 69 -16.54 -4.42 -17.02
CA GLY A 69 -15.54 -4.54 -15.97
C GLY A 69 -14.50 -5.66 -16.13
N ARG A 70 -14.52 -6.39 -17.29
CA ARG A 70 -13.64 -7.53 -17.56
C ARG A 70 -12.87 -7.34 -18.87
N PHE A 71 -11.73 -8.01 -18.99
CA PHE A 71 -11.03 -8.13 -20.25
C PHE A 71 -11.86 -9.00 -21.21
N ALA A 72 -12.49 -8.39 -22.19
CA ALA A 72 -13.29 -9.10 -23.20
C ALA A 72 -12.42 -9.73 -24.28
N ALA A 73 -11.30 -9.10 -24.62
CA ALA A 73 -10.32 -9.63 -25.56
C ALA A 73 -8.92 -9.08 -25.26
N VAL A 74 -7.89 -9.92 -25.50
CA VAL A 74 -6.48 -9.60 -25.27
C VAL A 74 -5.65 -10.21 -26.42
N GLY A 75 -4.88 -9.38 -27.15
CA GLY A 75 -4.10 -9.87 -28.29
C GLY A 75 -3.47 -8.76 -29.12
N ASN A 76 -3.03 -9.09 -30.34
CA ASN A 76 -2.42 -8.12 -31.26
C ASN A 76 -3.42 -7.61 -32.33
N ASN A 77 -4.57 -8.28 -32.46
CA ASN A 77 -5.64 -7.87 -33.36
C ASN A 77 -7.00 -8.08 -32.65
N VAL A 78 -7.43 -7.05 -31.90
CA VAL A 78 -8.65 -7.09 -31.09
C VAL A 78 -9.77 -6.35 -31.83
N SER A 79 -10.89 -7.06 -32.07
CA SER A 79 -12.09 -6.46 -32.64
C SER A 79 -12.72 -5.44 -31.68
N ARG A 80 -13.10 -4.28 -32.17
CA ARG A 80 -13.63 -3.14 -31.40
C ARG A 80 -15.02 -2.75 -31.89
N THR A 81 -15.89 -3.72 -32.03
CA THR A 81 -17.29 -3.49 -32.42
C THR A 81 -18.12 -2.96 -31.27
N GLY A 82 -19.06 -2.08 -31.55
CA GLY A 82 -19.95 -1.46 -30.56
C GLY A 82 -19.51 -0.05 -30.14
N ASN A 83 -20.03 0.42 -29.03
CA ASN A 83 -19.72 1.74 -28.46
C ASN A 83 -18.43 1.68 -27.64
N VAL A 84 -17.28 1.81 -28.31
CA VAL A 84 -15.95 1.60 -27.73
C VAL A 84 -15.16 2.92 -27.74
N ARG A 85 -14.71 3.34 -26.55
CA ARG A 85 -13.69 4.38 -26.40
C ARG A 85 -12.32 3.76 -26.65
N THR A 86 -11.61 4.26 -27.64
CA THR A 86 -10.28 3.74 -28.00
C THR A 86 -9.17 4.71 -27.55
N VAL A 87 -8.19 4.18 -26.83
CA VAL A 87 -7.02 4.91 -26.34
C VAL A 87 -5.76 4.36 -26.98
N ASN A 88 -5.01 5.23 -27.66
CA ASN A 88 -3.71 4.88 -28.23
C ASN A 88 -2.61 5.08 -27.18
N LEU A 89 -1.99 4.01 -26.75
CA LEU A 89 -0.95 4.00 -25.71
C LEU A 89 0.43 4.46 -26.22
N MET A 90 0.62 4.60 -27.54
CA MET A 90 1.88 5.06 -28.13
C MET A 90 3.12 4.32 -27.62
N GLY A 91 3.03 2.99 -27.51
CA GLY A 91 4.11 2.12 -27.06
C GLY A 91 4.30 2.03 -25.52
N LYS A 92 3.44 2.69 -24.74
CA LYS A 92 3.55 2.61 -23.26
C LYS A 92 3.38 1.19 -22.74
N THR A 93 4.08 0.91 -21.65
CA THR A 93 4.02 -0.38 -20.96
C THR A 93 2.75 -0.48 -20.13
N VAL A 94 2.08 -1.61 -20.23
CA VAL A 94 0.91 -1.98 -19.43
C VAL A 94 1.21 -3.24 -18.65
N ILE A 95 0.80 -3.26 -17.39
CA ILE A 95 0.90 -4.40 -16.48
C ILE A 95 -0.48 -4.70 -15.89
N PRO A 96 -0.74 -5.92 -15.38
CA PRO A 96 -1.88 -6.16 -14.50
C PRO A 96 -1.82 -5.23 -13.29
N GLY A 97 -2.96 -4.95 -12.70
CA GLY A 97 -3.01 -4.21 -11.45
C GLY A 97 -2.17 -4.89 -10.36
N ILE A 98 -1.35 -4.11 -9.68
CA ILE A 98 -0.53 -4.57 -8.56
C ILE A 98 -1.46 -4.93 -7.40
N ILE A 99 -1.20 -6.06 -6.77
CA ILE A 99 -1.86 -6.54 -5.56
C ILE A 99 -0.86 -6.43 -4.42
N ASP A 100 -1.15 -5.59 -3.44
CA ASP A 100 -0.38 -5.52 -2.20
C ASP A 100 -1.04 -6.43 -1.17
N ALA A 101 -0.42 -7.58 -0.91
CA ALA A 101 -1.05 -8.66 -0.17
C ALA A 101 -0.90 -8.55 1.36
N HIS A 102 -0.20 -7.52 1.86
CA HIS A 102 -0.12 -7.17 3.28
C HIS A 102 0.39 -5.73 3.41
N ASN A 103 -0.42 -4.88 3.96
CA ASN A 103 -0.07 -3.52 4.35
C ASN A 103 -1.01 -3.03 5.47
N HIS A 104 -0.81 -1.79 5.93
CA HIS A 104 -1.59 -1.17 6.99
C HIS A 104 -2.29 0.10 6.49
N ILE A 105 -3.03 -0.02 5.37
CA ILE A 105 -3.76 1.12 4.81
C ILE A 105 -4.71 1.76 5.81
N VAL A 106 -5.23 0.98 6.75
CA VAL A 106 -6.11 1.49 7.82
C VAL A 106 -5.41 2.55 8.67
N LEU A 107 -4.10 2.40 8.94
CA LEU A 107 -3.31 3.39 9.67
C LEU A 107 -3.10 4.66 8.82
N VAL A 108 -2.80 4.49 7.53
CA VAL A 108 -2.65 5.60 6.58
C VAL A 108 -3.98 6.35 6.42
N GLY A 109 -5.08 5.64 6.24
CA GLY A 109 -6.40 6.22 6.05
C GLY A 109 -6.96 6.92 7.30
N ASN A 110 -6.42 6.61 8.49
CA ASN A 110 -6.74 7.31 9.73
C ASN A 110 -5.62 8.26 10.17
N ARG A 111 -4.69 8.62 9.29
CA ARG A 111 -3.65 9.61 9.58
C ARG A 111 -4.25 11.01 9.54
N PRO A 112 -3.98 11.84 10.56
CA PRO A 112 -4.48 13.21 10.59
C PRO A 112 -3.82 14.09 9.55
N GLY A 113 -4.45 15.21 9.23
CA GLY A 113 -3.92 16.22 8.31
C GLY A 113 -4.10 15.89 6.83
N TRP A 114 -3.26 16.50 5.99
CA TRP A 114 -3.31 16.37 4.53
C TRP A 114 -2.13 15.53 4.05
N HIS A 115 -2.44 14.36 3.53
CA HIS A 115 -1.44 13.41 3.09
C HIS A 115 -0.58 13.95 1.94
N THR A 116 0.73 13.80 2.07
CA THR A 116 1.69 14.19 1.04
C THR A 116 2.68 13.05 0.82
N PRO A 117 2.67 12.41 -0.35
CA PRO A 117 3.62 11.36 -0.68
C PRO A 117 5.02 11.94 -0.90
N LEU A 118 6.01 11.40 -0.20
CA LEU A 118 7.43 11.73 -0.38
C LEU A 118 8.29 10.50 -0.71
N GLU A 119 7.69 9.33 -0.89
CA GLU A 119 8.41 8.07 -1.10
C GLU A 119 9.17 8.00 -2.45
N HIS A 120 8.81 8.86 -3.40
CA HIS A 120 9.44 8.97 -4.72
C HIS A 120 10.35 10.20 -4.87
N VAL A 121 10.65 10.86 -3.77
CA VAL A 121 11.48 12.07 -3.72
C VAL A 121 12.83 11.72 -3.12
N PHE A 122 13.92 12.06 -3.80
CA PHE A 122 15.26 11.59 -3.46
C PHE A 122 16.26 12.71 -3.13
N THR A 123 15.81 13.97 -3.09
CA THR A 123 16.58 15.12 -2.60
C THR A 123 15.75 15.94 -1.62
N ILE A 124 16.40 16.60 -0.67
CA ILE A 124 15.71 17.49 0.28
C ILE A 124 15.06 18.69 -0.43
N PRO A 125 15.70 19.38 -1.39
CA PRO A 125 15.07 20.45 -2.16
C PRO A 125 13.78 20.02 -2.87
N ASP A 126 13.76 18.81 -3.44
CA ASP A 126 12.56 18.26 -4.07
C ASP A 126 11.45 17.97 -3.04
N ALA A 127 11.82 17.45 -1.85
CA ALA A 127 10.86 17.23 -0.77
C ALA A 127 10.22 18.54 -0.30
N VAL A 128 11.02 19.58 -0.10
CA VAL A 128 10.54 20.92 0.26
C VAL A 128 9.66 21.50 -0.85
N THR A 129 10.06 21.34 -2.11
CA THR A 129 9.26 21.78 -3.26
C THR A 129 7.91 21.08 -3.30
N ALA A 130 7.88 19.78 -3.06
CA ALA A 130 6.66 18.99 -2.97
C ALA A 130 5.71 19.48 -1.85
N LEU A 131 6.28 19.70 -0.66
CA LEU A 131 5.51 20.20 0.49
C LEU A 131 5.01 21.64 0.27
N LYS A 132 5.80 22.50 -0.39
CA LYS A 132 5.37 23.86 -0.77
C LYS A 132 4.21 23.82 -1.76
N ALA A 133 4.29 22.99 -2.78
CA ALA A 133 3.18 22.81 -3.73
C ALA A 133 1.91 22.35 -3.00
N ARG A 134 2.05 21.38 -2.09
CA ARG A 134 0.94 20.90 -1.26
C ARG A 134 0.35 22.00 -0.39
N SER A 135 1.17 22.89 0.16
CA SER A 135 0.71 23.97 1.03
C SER A 135 -0.23 24.95 0.34
N MET A 136 -0.19 25.04 -0.98
CA MET A 136 -1.12 25.87 -1.75
C MET A 136 -2.54 25.30 -1.80
N GLU A 137 -2.70 23.99 -1.58
CA GLU A 137 -3.97 23.26 -1.62
C GLU A 137 -4.57 23.07 -0.22
N VAL A 138 -3.75 23.20 0.82
CA VAL A 138 -4.14 22.95 2.21
C VAL A 138 -4.63 24.22 2.88
N PRO A 139 -5.81 24.23 3.56
CA PRO A 139 -6.30 25.38 4.30
C PRO A 139 -5.30 25.90 5.33
N ALA A 140 -5.35 27.21 5.60
CA ALA A 140 -4.47 27.81 6.61
C ALA A 140 -4.68 27.18 7.99
N GLY A 141 -3.58 26.88 8.68
CA GLY A 141 -3.60 26.26 10.01
C GLY A 141 -3.78 24.73 10.02
N GLU A 142 -4.11 24.10 8.89
CA GLU A 142 -4.18 22.65 8.82
C GLU A 142 -2.81 22.01 8.55
N PHE A 143 -2.59 20.82 9.12
CA PHE A 143 -1.32 20.10 9.01
C PHE A 143 -1.15 19.40 7.66
N ILE A 144 0.06 19.48 7.13
CA ILE A 144 0.55 18.60 6.07
C ILE A 144 1.27 17.42 6.74
N THR A 145 0.88 16.20 6.36
CA THR A 145 1.49 14.97 6.90
C THR A 145 1.99 14.08 5.76
N THR A 146 3.01 13.27 6.01
CA THR A 146 3.47 12.30 5.01
C THR A 146 2.53 11.09 4.94
N VAL A 147 2.41 10.49 3.76
CA VAL A 147 1.65 9.23 3.57
C VAL A 147 2.37 8.08 4.26
N GLY A 148 3.63 7.84 3.90
CA GLY A 148 4.52 6.86 4.49
C GLY A 148 5.71 7.52 5.20
N PRO A 149 6.56 6.73 5.86
CA PRO A 149 7.78 7.25 6.46
C PRO A 149 8.80 7.61 5.38
N ILE A 150 9.63 8.61 5.69
CA ILE A 150 10.86 8.90 4.96
C ILE A 150 12.06 8.45 5.76
N ALA A 151 13.21 8.29 5.11
CA ALA A 151 14.47 7.92 5.78
C ALA A 151 15.64 8.74 5.25
N ALA A 152 16.62 8.98 6.09
CA ALA A 152 17.84 9.72 5.71
C ALA A 152 18.56 9.08 4.50
N MET A 153 18.58 7.76 4.42
CA MET A 153 19.20 7.01 3.31
C MET A 153 18.49 7.20 1.96
N GLN A 154 17.24 7.67 1.97
CA GLN A 154 16.47 7.95 0.77
C GLN A 154 17.02 9.17 0.02
N PHE A 155 17.54 10.16 0.75
CA PHE A 155 17.99 11.42 0.18
C PHE A 155 19.47 11.38 -0.22
N GLU A 156 19.80 12.07 -1.31
CA GLU A 156 21.20 12.24 -1.76
C GLU A 156 22.05 12.90 -0.67
N GLU A 157 21.45 13.79 0.15
CA GLU A 157 22.10 14.48 1.27
C GLU A 157 22.36 13.57 2.49
N LYS A 158 21.85 12.32 2.51
CA LYS A 158 22.00 11.32 3.58
C LYS A 158 21.56 11.80 4.96
N ARG A 159 20.60 12.71 4.98
CA ARG A 159 19.95 13.24 6.19
C ARG A 159 18.47 13.52 5.95
N LEU A 160 17.74 13.79 7.02
CA LEU A 160 16.37 14.28 6.93
C LEU A 160 16.35 15.80 6.78
N PRO A 161 15.25 16.38 6.24
CA PRO A 161 15.05 17.84 6.23
C PRO A 161 15.11 18.40 7.64
N ASN A 162 15.70 19.58 7.80
CA ASN A 162 15.77 20.31 9.08
C ASN A 162 14.65 21.37 9.17
N LEU A 163 14.52 21.99 10.35
CA LEU A 163 13.50 22.98 10.63
C LEU A 163 13.54 24.16 9.66
N THR A 164 14.73 24.72 9.38
CA THR A 164 14.91 25.89 8.50
C THR A 164 14.45 25.57 7.07
N GLU A 165 14.75 24.39 6.57
CA GLU A 165 14.32 23.95 5.24
C GLU A 165 12.79 23.78 5.19
N LEU A 166 12.20 23.22 6.26
CA LEU A 166 10.76 23.01 6.36
C LEU A 166 9.99 24.31 6.63
N ASP A 167 10.61 25.36 7.17
CA ASP A 167 9.98 26.68 7.34
C ASP A 167 9.64 27.37 6.01
N ALA A 168 10.22 26.90 4.91
CA ALA A 168 9.80 27.31 3.58
C ALA A 168 8.36 26.87 3.22
N VAL A 169 7.76 25.97 4.01
CA VAL A 169 6.39 25.45 3.83
C VAL A 169 5.44 26.29 4.70
N ASN A 170 4.51 27.00 4.05
CA ASN A 170 3.57 27.91 4.74
C ASN A 170 2.36 27.16 5.34
N ARG A 171 2.60 26.05 6.03
CA ARG A 171 1.62 25.27 6.82
C ARG A 171 2.40 24.49 7.89
N PRO A 172 1.78 24.13 9.01
CA PRO A 172 2.42 23.21 9.94
C PRO A 172 2.61 21.84 9.29
N VAL A 173 3.79 21.24 9.45
CA VAL A 173 4.12 19.94 8.87
C VAL A 173 4.39 18.90 9.96
N PHE A 174 4.05 17.64 9.65
CA PHE A 174 4.38 16.47 10.46
C PHE A 174 4.88 15.38 9.54
N ILE A 175 6.21 15.20 9.50
CA ILE A 175 6.88 14.28 8.57
C ILE A 175 7.36 13.08 9.35
N ILE A 176 6.71 11.94 9.12
CA ILE A 176 7.06 10.67 9.75
C ILE A 176 8.37 10.18 9.16
N ALA A 177 9.31 9.80 10.04
CA ALA A 177 10.58 9.22 9.65
C ALA A 177 10.71 7.81 10.21
N ALA A 178 11.20 6.89 9.39
CA ALA A 178 11.45 5.51 9.80
C ALA A 178 12.52 5.42 10.90
N GLN A 179 13.45 6.36 10.90
CA GLN A 179 14.52 6.48 11.90
C GLN A 179 14.87 7.95 12.12
N GLY A 180 15.46 8.27 13.28
CA GLY A 180 15.98 9.61 13.58
C GLY A 180 14.93 10.63 14.00
N GLY A 181 13.74 10.19 14.38
CA GLY A 181 12.66 11.05 14.88
C GLY A 181 11.87 11.76 13.78
N THR A 182 10.61 12.01 14.07
CA THR A 182 9.70 12.77 13.21
C THR A 182 10.14 14.24 13.11
N ARG A 183 9.85 14.88 11.99
CA ARG A 183 10.23 16.27 11.73
C ARG A 183 9.01 17.18 11.68
N THR A 184 9.19 18.41 12.16
CA THR A 184 8.21 19.49 12.04
C THR A 184 8.91 20.82 11.75
N ASN A 185 8.15 21.80 11.22
CA ASN A 185 8.63 23.16 11.04
C ASN A 185 8.27 24.05 12.26
N THR A 186 8.63 25.34 12.21
CA THR A 186 8.37 26.30 13.30
C THR A 186 6.87 26.40 13.64
N GLN A 187 5.98 26.39 12.65
CA GLN A 187 4.52 26.43 12.89
C GLN A 187 4.05 25.18 13.65
N GLY A 188 4.49 24.00 13.23
CA GLY A 188 4.15 22.76 13.93
C GLY A 188 4.80 22.67 15.31
N LYS A 189 6.06 23.14 15.47
CA LYS A 189 6.75 23.22 16.77
C LYS A 189 5.94 24.03 17.78
N ILE A 190 5.52 25.24 17.41
CA ILE A 190 4.69 26.11 18.27
C ILE A 190 3.40 25.38 18.68
N TRP A 191 2.76 24.70 17.73
CA TRP A 191 1.52 23.96 17.98
C TRP A 191 1.71 22.79 18.95
N PHE A 192 2.79 22.00 18.79
CA PHE A 192 3.11 20.86 19.66
C PHE A 192 3.51 21.32 21.07
N GLU A 193 4.36 22.34 21.19
CA GLU A 193 4.81 22.86 22.48
C GLU A 193 3.67 23.46 23.31
N ALA A 194 2.68 24.10 22.65
CA ALA A 194 1.45 24.56 23.29
C ALA A 194 0.60 23.43 23.90
N LYS A 195 0.86 22.18 23.49
CA LYS A 195 0.18 20.96 23.99
C LYS A 195 1.09 20.12 24.90
N GLY A 196 2.21 20.70 25.36
CA GLY A 196 3.15 20.04 26.28
C GLY A 196 4.06 18.99 25.62
N ILE A 197 4.13 18.97 24.27
CA ILE A 197 5.00 18.05 23.54
C ILE A 197 6.33 18.73 23.28
N THR A 198 7.43 18.11 23.70
CA THR A 198 8.78 18.66 23.52
C THR A 198 9.26 18.49 22.09
N VAL A 199 9.65 19.60 21.45
CA VAL A 199 10.25 19.62 20.12
C VAL A 199 11.68 20.15 20.22
N GLY A 200 12.65 19.43 19.67
CA GLY A 200 14.05 19.86 19.60
C GLY A 200 14.23 21.18 18.84
N ALA A 201 15.37 21.84 19.04
CA ALA A 201 15.68 23.13 18.41
C ALA A 201 15.65 23.06 16.87
N ASP A 202 15.96 21.90 16.31
CA ASP A 202 16.01 21.60 14.87
C ASP A 202 14.69 21.00 14.32
N GLY A 203 13.59 21.04 15.09
CA GLY A 203 12.28 20.53 14.70
C GLY A 203 12.11 19.01 14.84
N VAL A 204 12.98 18.36 15.63
CA VAL A 204 12.92 16.92 15.86
C VAL A 204 12.00 16.57 17.02
N LEU A 205 11.05 15.68 16.75
CA LEU A 205 10.26 14.99 17.76
C LEU A 205 10.95 13.65 18.07
N ALA A 206 11.78 13.62 19.09
CA ALA A 206 12.63 12.47 19.42
C ALA A 206 11.94 11.49 20.38
N GLY A 207 12.32 10.21 20.30
CA GLY A 207 11.85 9.16 21.21
C GLY A 207 10.33 9.06 21.26
N ASN A 208 9.74 9.04 22.44
CA ASN A 208 8.30 8.97 22.66
C ASN A 208 7.53 10.21 22.18
N GLN A 209 8.21 11.36 21.98
CA GLN A 209 7.55 12.59 21.52
C GLN A 209 6.94 12.44 20.12
N SER A 210 7.52 11.63 19.25
CA SER A 210 6.96 11.33 17.93
C SER A 210 5.60 10.62 18.04
N GLY A 211 5.51 9.61 18.90
CA GLY A 211 4.25 8.89 19.16
C GLY A 211 3.20 9.78 19.81
N LEU A 212 3.60 10.54 20.84
CA LEU A 212 2.71 11.47 21.54
C LEU A 212 2.18 12.56 20.59
N ALA A 213 3.03 13.10 19.72
CA ALA A 213 2.62 14.09 18.71
C ALA A 213 1.59 13.51 17.73
N LEU A 214 1.81 12.28 17.23
CA LEU A 214 0.85 11.63 16.35
C LEU A 214 -0.49 11.39 17.04
N GLN A 215 -0.49 10.88 18.28
CA GLN A 215 -1.71 10.66 19.06
C GLN A 215 -2.46 11.97 19.30
N THR A 216 -1.73 13.04 19.64
CA THR A 216 -2.33 14.37 19.85
C THR A 216 -2.95 14.91 18.57
N LEU A 217 -2.26 14.78 17.42
CA LEU A 217 -2.84 15.14 16.12
C LEU A 217 -4.11 14.33 15.82
N ARG A 218 -4.09 13.02 16.09
CA ARG A 218 -5.26 12.16 15.91
C ARG A 218 -6.44 12.62 16.75
N LYS A 219 -6.22 12.88 18.02
CA LYS A 219 -7.24 13.32 18.96
C LYS A 219 -7.85 14.68 18.59
N GLU A 220 -7.02 15.61 18.12
CA GLU A 220 -7.43 16.99 17.83
C GLU A 220 -8.03 17.17 16.42
N LEU A 221 -7.56 16.41 15.43
CA LEU A 221 -7.85 16.68 14.02
C LEU A 221 -8.72 15.61 13.34
N LEU A 222 -8.90 14.42 13.95
CA LEU A 222 -9.69 13.37 13.33
C LEU A 222 -11.16 13.44 13.75
N THR A 223 -11.98 13.94 12.85
CA THR A 223 -13.45 13.79 12.87
C THR A 223 -13.86 12.69 11.89
N PRO A 224 -15.13 12.23 11.88
CA PRO A 224 -15.60 11.29 10.86
C PRO A 224 -15.34 11.77 9.42
N GLU A 225 -15.52 13.07 9.15
CA GLU A 225 -15.30 13.67 7.83
C GLU A 225 -13.83 13.68 7.44
N THR A 226 -12.93 14.09 8.36
CA THR A 226 -11.49 14.14 8.08
C THR A 226 -10.92 12.73 7.96
N ARG A 227 -11.40 11.75 8.73
CA ARG A 227 -11.06 10.32 8.57
C ARG A 227 -11.47 9.82 7.18
N LYS A 228 -12.70 10.12 6.73
CA LYS A 228 -13.18 9.72 5.40
C LYS A 228 -12.36 10.38 4.28
N ARG A 229 -12.01 11.67 4.42
CA ARG A 229 -11.10 12.37 3.50
C ARG A 229 -9.74 11.68 3.45
N SER A 230 -9.15 11.38 4.61
CA SER A 230 -7.84 10.73 4.71
C SER A 230 -7.87 9.32 4.12
N ALA A 231 -8.88 8.52 4.41
CA ALA A 231 -9.05 7.18 3.83
C ALA A 231 -9.18 7.22 2.31
N PHE A 232 -9.97 8.17 1.77
CA PHE A 232 -10.09 8.36 0.33
C PHE A 232 -8.75 8.78 -0.30
N GLY A 233 -8.05 9.74 0.31
CA GLY A 233 -6.71 10.16 -0.15
C GLY A 233 -5.68 9.03 -0.13
N ALA A 234 -5.72 8.17 0.89
CA ALA A 234 -4.88 6.98 0.94
C ALA A 234 -5.18 6.04 -0.23
N LEU A 235 -6.44 5.65 -0.43
CA LEU A 235 -6.86 4.79 -1.55
C LEU A 235 -6.48 5.39 -2.92
N GLN A 236 -6.63 6.71 -3.09
CA GLN A 236 -6.20 7.41 -4.32
C GLN A 236 -4.68 7.33 -4.52
N TYR A 237 -3.91 7.45 -3.44
CA TYR A 237 -2.46 7.31 -3.52
C TYR A 237 -2.08 5.90 -3.99
N TYR A 238 -2.66 4.85 -3.43
CA TYR A 238 -2.42 3.48 -3.89
C TYR A 238 -2.79 3.31 -5.37
N ALA A 239 -3.94 3.82 -5.80
CA ALA A 239 -4.33 3.79 -7.21
C ALA A 239 -3.32 4.51 -8.11
N SER A 240 -2.75 5.64 -7.67
CA SER A 240 -1.73 6.39 -8.42
C SER A 240 -0.40 5.64 -8.58
N LEU A 241 -0.16 4.63 -7.76
CA LEU A 241 1.00 3.75 -7.84
C LEU A 241 0.76 2.53 -8.76
N GLY A 242 -0.48 2.34 -9.26
CA GLY A 242 -0.87 1.16 -10.03
C GLY A 242 -1.34 -0.01 -9.16
N ILE A 243 -1.53 0.21 -7.85
CA ILE A 243 -2.08 -0.80 -6.94
C ILE A 243 -3.60 -0.79 -7.07
N THR A 244 -4.17 -1.93 -7.41
CA THR A 244 -5.61 -2.10 -7.67
C THR A 244 -6.30 -2.88 -6.56
N THR A 245 -5.56 -3.71 -5.83
CA THR A 245 -6.07 -4.50 -4.72
C THR A 245 -5.13 -4.45 -3.54
N ILE A 246 -5.69 -4.24 -2.37
CA ILE A 246 -5.00 -4.08 -1.11
C ILE A 246 -5.57 -5.10 -0.12
N ARG A 247 -4.69 -5.83 0.57
CA ARG A 247 -5.06 -6.59 1.74
C ARG A 247 -4.48 -5.89 2.97
N ASP A 248 -5.38 -5.35 3.79
CA ASP A 248 -5.04 -4.65 5.02
C ASP A 248 -4.80 -5.66 6.13
N ALA A 249 -3.63 -5.62 6.73
CA ALA A 249 -3.23 -6.52 7.81
C ALA A 249 -3.71 -6.04 9.19
N GLY A 250 -4.61 -5.08 9.19
CA GLY A 250 -5.25 -4.55 10.39
C GLY A 250 -4.57 -3.32 10.97
N ALA A 251 -5.20 -2.81 12.02
CA ALA A 251 -4.73 -1.64 12.76
C ALA A 251 -4.22 -2.06 14.14
N PHE A 252 -3.13 -1.48 14.55
CA PHE A 252 -2.67 -1.52 15.93
C PHE A 252 -2.50 -0.10 16.47
N HIS A 253 -2.73 0.06 17.75
CA HIS A 253 -2.48 1.29 18.48
C HIS A 253 -1.35 1.09 19.46
N LYS A 254 -0.54 2.13 19.59
CA LYS A 254 0.28 2.29 20.80
C LYS A 254 -0.61 2.83 21.89
N ASP A 255 -0.47 2.29 23.08
CA ASP A 255 -1.10 2.84 24.28
C ASP A 255 -0.72 4.33 24.42
N GLU A 256 -1.63 5.11 24.95
CA GLU A 256 -1.33 6.48 25.30
C GLU A 256 -0.19 6.49 26.34
N PRO A 257 0.96 7.17 26.06
CA PRO A 257 2.17 7.03 26.89
C PRO A 257 2.00 7.45 28.35
N SER A 258 1.02 8.32 28.65
CA SER A 258 0.79 8.82 29.99
C SER A 258 -0.16 7.95 30.82
N THR A 259 -1.08 7.25 30.18
CA THR A 259 -2.12 6.46 30.86
C THR A 259 -2.01 4.96 30.63
N GLY A 260 -1.28 4.51 29.60
CA GLY A 260 -1.22 3.10 29.18
C GLY A 260 -2.55 2.57 28.67
N VAL A 261 -3.49 3.42 28.29
CA VAL A 261 -4.82 3.06 27.80
C VAL A 261 -4.94 3.44 26.33
N ALA A 262 -5.44 2.52 25.52
CA ALA A 262 -5.71 2.80 24.11
C ALA A 262 -6.93 3.72 23.97
N ASP A 263 -6.74 4.88 23.36
CA ASP A 263 -7.79 5.88 23.15
C ASP A 263 -8.73 5.56 21.99
N GLU A 264 -8.34 4.66 21.10
CA GLU A 264 -9.12 4.32 19.90
C GLU A 264 -9.35 2.82 19.76
N ASN A 265 -10.55 2.47 19.34
CA ASN A 265 -10.89 1.11 18.98
C ASN A 265 -10.37 0.79 17.57
N THR A 266 -9.39 -0.10 17.47
CA THR A 266 -8.77 -0.51 16.20
C THR A 266 -9.77 -1.04 15.18
N TYR A 267 -10.84 -1.67 15.62
CA TYR A 267 -11.89 -2.20 14.73
C TYR A 267 -12.75 -1.10 14.11
N THR A 268 -12.94 0.05 14.77
CA THR A 268 -13.68 1.18 14.22
C THR A 268 -12.86 2.02 13.24
N MET A 269 -11.55 1.80 13.17
CA MET A 269 -10.69 2.47 12.19
C MET A 269 -11.02 2.10 10.73
N HIS A 270 -11.70 0.99 10.50
CA HIS A 270 -12.19 0.63 9.16
C HIS A 270 -13.47 1.39 8.74
N ASN A 271 -14.18 2.05 9.67
CA ASN A 271 -15.44 2.75 9.38
C ASN A 271 -15.37 3.75 8.21
N PRO A 272 -14.31 4.57 8.03
CA PRO A 272 -14.25 5.47 6.89
C PRO A 272 -14.16 4.73 5.54
N PHE A 273 -13.55 3.56 5.49
CA PHE A 273 -13.51 2.73 4.29
C PHE A 273 -14.87 2.09 3.99
N LEU A 274 -15.60 1.65 5.02
CA LEU A 274 -16.98 1.16 4.89
C LEU A 274 -17.90 2.26 4.37
N ALA A 275 -17.74 3.49 4.87
CA ALA A 275 -18.51 4.64 4.37
C ALA A 275 -18.22 4.93 2.90
N LEU A 276 -16.94 4.93 2.48
CA LEU A 276 -16.56 5.11 1.07
C LEU A 276 -17.09 3.99 0.18
N HIS A 277 -17.10 2.75 0.67
CA HIS A 277 -17.67 1.62 -0.03
C HIS A 277 -19.18 1.80 -0.24
N SER A 278 -19.93 2.15 0.81
CA SER A 278 -21.38 2.38 0.72
C SER A 278 -21.76 3.56 -0.20
N GLU A 279 -20.86 4.52 -0.36
CA GLU A 279 -20.99 5.65 -1.31
C GLU A 279 -20.57 5.28 -2.75
N GLY A 280 -20.08 4.05 -3.00
CA GLY A 280 -19.56 3.64 -4.31
C GLY A 280 -18.26 4.35 -4.72
N ARG A 281 -17.49 4.83 -3.77
CA ARG A 281 -16.30 5.70 -3.97
C ARG A 281 -14.96 5.01 -3.75
N MET A 282 -14.92 3.68 -3.78
CA MET A 282 -13.66 2.94 -3.65
C MET A 282 -12.84 2.99 -4.95
N PRO A 283 -11.66 3.60 -4.98
CA PRO A 283 -10.80 3.58 -6.16
C PRO A 283 -9.95 2.30 -6.25
N THR A 284 -9.80 1.55 -5.15
CA THR A 284 -9.08 0.27 -5.10
C THR A 284 -9.90 -0.75 -4.32
N ARG A 285 -9.64 -2.03 -4.58
CA ARG A 285 -10.25 -3.13 -3.83
C ARG A 285 -9.59 -3.28 -2.47
N LEU A 286 -10.36 -3.52 -1.42
CA LEU A 286 -9.87 -3.69 -0.06
C LEU A 286 -10.29 -5.05 0.52
N ARG A 287 -9.33 -5.77 1.12
CA ARG A 287 -9.51 -7.00 1.87
C ARG A 287 -9.06 -6.75 3.30
N ILE A 288 -9.96 -6.81 4.27
CA ILE A 288 -9.72 -6.43 5.66
C ILE A 288 -9.41 -7.67 6.48
N ASP A 289 -8.21 -7.78 7.01
CA ASP A 289 -7.90 -8.73 8.06
C ASP A 289 -8.07 -8.04 9.43
N PHE A 290 -8.42 -8.83 10.43
CA PHE A 290 -8.63 -8.33 11.78
C PHE A 290 -7.40 -8.67 12.63
N LEU A 291 -6.58 -7.66 12.89
CA LEU A 291 -5.47 -7.77 13.83
C LEU A 291 -6.02 -7.99 15.24
N HIS A 292 -5.43 -8.93 15.97
CA HIS A 292 -5.89 -9.31 17.28
C HIS A 292 -4.80 -9.18 18.34
N GLN A 293 -4.28 -7.99 18.48
CA GLN A 293 -3.36 -7.58 19.53
C GLN A 293 -4.03 -6.47 20.35
N ASP A 294 -5.00 -6.87 21.17
CA ASP A 294 -5.73 -5.92 21.97
C ASP A 294 -4.91 -5.48 23.18
N PRO A 295 -4.75 -4.18 23.43
CA PRO A 295 -4.18 -3.71 24.67
C PRO A 295 -5.06 -4.16 25.83
N PRO A 296 -4.46 -4.66 26.93
CA PRO A 296 -5.23 -5.21 28.05
C PRO A 296 -6.12 -4.18 28.76
N ASN A 297 -5.85 -2.89 28.54
CA ASN A 297 -6.54 -1.78 29.18
C ASN A 297 -7.39 -0.96 28.18
N ALA A 298 -7.80 -1.52 27.04
CA ALA A 298 -8.63 -0.80 26.08
C ALA A 298 -9.93 -0.30 26.72
N ASN A 299 -10.27 0.97 26.49
CA ASN A 299 -11.50 1.60 26.97
C ASN A 299 -12.21 2.33 25.80
N PRO A 300 -13.39 1.89 25.33
CA PRO A 300 -14.11 0.71 25.84
C PRO A 300 -13.39 -0.62 25.53
N PRO A 301 -13.72 -1.71 26.26
CA PRO A 301 -13.13 -3.01 26.00
C PRO A 301 -13.35 -3.46 24.55
N LEU A 302 -12.31 -4.00 23.92
CA LEU A 302 -12.38 -4.50 22.55
C LEU A 302 -12.97 -5.92 22.50
N PRO A 303 -13.59 -6.33 21.38
CA PRO A 303 -14.06 -7.69 21.21
C PRO A 303 -12.91 -8.69 21.30
N THR A 304 -13.06 -9.75 22.10
CA THR A 304 -12.08 -10.84 22.16
C THR A 304 -12.04 -11.60 20.82
N LEU A 305 -10.97 -12.38 20.61
CA LEU A 305 -10.88 -13.27 19.44
C LEU A 305 -12.13 -14.15 19.31
N SER A 306 -12.59 -14.76 20.42
CA SER A 306 -13.79 -15.58 20.43
C SER A 306 -15.05 -14.82 20.00
N GLN A 307 -15.21 -13.59 20.45
CA GLN A 307 -16.33 -12.72 20.03
C GLN A 307 -16.24 -12.35 18.55
N ARG A 308 -15.02 -12.04 18.04
CA ARG A 308 -14.77 -11.75 16.63
C ARG A 308 -15.17 -12.94 15.76
N LEU A 309 -14.67 -14.13 16.08
CA LEU A 309 -14.95 -15.35 15.31
C LEU A 309 -16.45 -15.73 15.31
N LYS A 310 -17.19 -15.39 16.36
CA LYS A 310 -18.64 -15.63 16.45
C LYS A 310 -19.48 -14.61 15.70
N ASN A 311 -19.03 -13.35 15.63
CA ASN A 311 -19.84 -12.22 15.17
C ASN A 311 -19.43 -11.68 13.79
N SER A 312 -18.48 -12.35 13.11
CA SER A 312 -18.03 -11.96 11.78
C SER A 312 -17.93 -13.19 10.87
N PHE A 313 -17.81 -12.95 9.57
CA PHE A 313 -17.69 -14.00 8.56
C PHE A 313 -16.38 -13.84 7.79
N PRO A 314 -15.60 -14.93 7.56
CA PRO A 314 -14.44 -14.89 6.70
C PRO A 314 -14.84 -14.69 5.24
N PHE A 315 -14.07 -13.88 4.53
CA PHE A 315 -14.22 -13.64 3.08
C PHE A 315 -15.61 -13.13 2.65
N PHE A 316 -16.31 -12.45 3.54
CA PHE A 316 -17.64 -11.89 3.31
C PHE A 316 -17.52 -10.46 2.76
N GLY A 317 -18.35 -10.13 1.77
CA GLY A 317 -18.40 -8.83 1.11
C GLY A 317 -18.58 -8.98 -0.41
N ASP A 318 -18.25 -7.93 -1.15
CA ASP A 318 -18.33 -7.90 -2.60
C ASP A 318 -16.93 -7.80 -3.26
N GLU A 319 -16.91 -7.49 -4.55
CA GLU A 319 -15.64 -7.35 -5.28
C GLU A 319 -14.79 -6.16 -4.83
N TRP A 320 -15.38 -5.13 -4.20
CA TRP A 320 -14.69 -3.91 -3.77
C TRP A 320 -14.18 -3.98 -2.34
N LEU A 321 -14.97 -4.57 -1.44
CA LEU A 321 -14.62 -4.69 -0.04
C LEU A 321 -15.04 -6.05 0.53
N LYS A 322 -14.10 -6.79 1.12
CA LYS A 322 -14.33 -8.06 1.79
C LYS A 322 -13.61 -8.14 3.12
N THR A 323 -14.15 -8.92 4.05
CA THR A 323 -13.37 -9.45 5.17
C THR A 323 -12.35 -10.47 4.66
N GLY A 324 -11.20 -10.53 5.29
CA GLY A 324 -10.11 -11.45 4.98
C GLY A 324 -9.91 -12.50 6.07
N GLY A 325 -8.83 -12.38 6.84
CA GLY A 325 -8.43 -13.31 7.89
C GLY A 325 -8.37 -12.68 9.29
N ILE A 326 -7.71 -13.39 10.18
CA ILE A 326 -7.20 -12.88 11.46
C ILE A 326 -5.69 -12.69 11.30
N GLY A 327 -5.20 -11.48 11.49
CA GLY A 327 -3.79 -11.12 11.30
C GLY A 327 -3.61 -9.60 11.15
N GLU A 328 -2.38 -9.11 11.26
CA GLU A 328 -1.06 -9.79 11.30
C GLU A 328 -0.71 -10.41 12.66
N PHE A 329 -1.51 -10.22 13.69
CA PHE A 329 -1.40 -10.89 14.98
C PHE A 329 -2.67 -11.67 15.23
N THR A 330 -2.52 -12.94 15.65
CA THR A 330 -3.68 -13.82 15.90
C THR A 330 -4.09 -13.85 17.35
N GLY A 331 -3.16 -13.53 18.28
CA GLY A 331 -3.39 -13.60 19.71
C GLY A 331 -3.66 -15.00 20.25
N GLY A 332 -3.47 -15.21 21.55
CA GLY A 332 -3.85 -16.44 22.24
C GLY A 332 -3.02 -17.70 21.95
N GLY A 333 -1.88 -17.60 21.24
CA GLY A 333 -0.99 -18.73 20.95
C GLY A 333 -1.71 -19.89 20.26
N VAL A 334 -1.32 -21.15 20.58
CA VAL A 334 -1.89 -22.36 19.97
C VAL A 334 -3.41 -22.46 20.18
N ASP A 335 -3.94 -22.01 21.32
CA ASP A 335 -5.38 -22.04 21.59
C ASP A 335 -6.14 -21.02 20.72
N GLY A 336 -5.56 -19.84 20.50
CA GLY A 336 -6.09 -18.85 19.57
C GLY A 336 -6.10 -19.40 18.13
N LEU A 337 -4.98 -19.96 17.67
CA LEU A 337 -4.88 -20.60 16.36
C LEU A 337 -5.88 -21.76 16.19
N ARG A 338 -6.07 -22.58 17.23
CA ARG A 338 -7.08 -23.65 17.24
C ARG A 338 -8.50 -23.10 17.08
N ALA A 339 -8.82 -21.99 17.76
CA ALA A 339 -10.12 -21.34 17.64
C ALA A 339 -10.34 -20.78 16.21
N ILE A 340 -9.30 -20.17 15.61
CA ILE A 340 -9.31 -19.66 14.24
C ILE A 340 -9.54 -20.79 13.24
N ALA A 341 -8.82 -21.94 13.41
CA ALA A 341 -8.96 -23.12 12.55
C ALA A 341 -10.38 -23.71 12.64
N LYS A 342 -10.93 -23.89 13.85
CA LYS A 342 -12.30 -24.39 14.06
C LYS A 342 -13.36 -23.51 13.40
N ALA A 343 -13.13 -22.19 13.37
CA ALA A 343 -14.05 -21.23 12.76
C ALA A 343 -13.86 -21.10 11.23
N GLY A 344 -12.89 -21.82 10.64
CA GLY A 344 -12.62 -21.80 9.20
C GLY A 344 -11.95 -20.51 8.69
N TRP A 345 -11.31 -19.74 9.58
CA TRP A 345 -10.65 -18.51 9.22
C TRP A 345 -9.20 -18.72 8.80
N ARG A 346 -8.69 -17.83 7.96
CA ARG A 346 -7.27 -17.71 7.70
C ARG A 346 -6.58 -17.04 8.88
N ALA A 347 -5.40 -17.53 9.24
CA ALA A 347 -4.50 -16.91 10.19
C ALA A 347 -3.26 -16.36 9.48
N GLU A 348 -2.80 -15.21 9.91
CA GLU A 348 -1.50 -14.65 9.54
C GLU A 348 -0.81 -14.13 10.79
N ASP A 349 0.49 -14.45 10.92
CA ASP A 349 1.36 -13.84 11.90
C ASP A 349 2.65 -13.37 11.23
N HIS A 350 3.26 -12.34 11.81
CA HIS A 350 4.51 -11.79 11.34
C HIS A 350 5.72 -12.49 11.97
N ALA A 351 6.74 -12.78 11.17
CA ALA A 351 7.98 -13.36 11.65
C ALA A 351 9.18 -12.48 11.27
N LEU A 352 9.81 -11.88 12.27
CA LEU A 352 10.91 -10.92 12.09
C LEU A 352 12.30 -11.52 12.30
N ASN A 353 12.38 -12.81 12.67
CA ASN A 353 13.62 -13.56 12.83
C ASN A 353 13.35 -15.08 12.80
N LEU A 354 14.44 -15.88 12.75
CA LEU A 354 14.37 -17.33 12.65
C LEU A 354 13.64 -17.99 13.84
N ALA A 355 13.81 -17.47 15.05
CA ALA A 355 13.15 -18.05 16.23
C ALA A 355 11.63 -17.86 16.16
N MET A 356 11.15 -16.68 15.75
CA MET A 356 9.72 -16.42 15.57
C MET A 356 9.12 -17.37 14.53
N VAL A 357 9.68 -17.42 13.33
CA VAL A 357 9.12 -18.26 12.27
C VAL A 357 9.16 -19.74 12.62
N THR A 358 10.20 -20.19 13.33
CA THR A 358 10.31 -21.57 13.80
C THR A 358 9.19 -21.92 14.77
N ASN A 359 8.91 -21.04 15.73
CA ASN A 359 7.81 -21.22 16.70
C ASN A 359 6.46 -21.19 16.01
N GLU A 360 6.24 -20.26 15.10
CA GLU A 360 4.99 -20.14 14.36
C GLU A 360 4.69 -21.40 13.52
N ILE A 361 5.69 -21.95 12.84
CA ILE A 361 5.50 -23.19 12.09
C ILE A 361 5.17 -24.35 13.04
N LYS A 362 5.88 -24.46 14.18
CA LYS A 362 5.62 -25.48 15.19
C LYS A 362 4.20 -25.39 15.78
N ASP A 363 3.74 -24.19 16.10
CA ASP A 363 2.39 -23.97 16.64
C ASP A 363 1.32 -24.38 15.63
N ARG A 364 1.54 -24.07 14.35
CA ARG A 364 0.64 -24.45 13.26
C ARG A 364 0.63 -25.95 12.99
N GLU A 365 1.77 -26.63 13.11
CA GLU A 365 1.84 -28.09 13.06
C GLU A 365 1.02 -28.74 14.19
N THR A 366 1.09 -28.17 15.40
CA THR A 366 0.31 -28.64 16.54
C THR A 366 -1.19 -28.53 16.23
N VAL A 367 -1.63 -27.40 15.68
CA VAL A 367 -3.04 -27.23 15.30
C VAL A 367 -3.42 -28.11 14.12
N ASN A 368 -2.57 -28.22 13.12
CA ASN A 368 -2.84 -29.03 11.91
C ASN A 368 -2.99 -30.53 12.21
N ALA A 369 -2.30 -31.03 13.23
CA ALA A 369 -2.44 -32.42 13.69
C ALA A 369 -3.83 -32.71 14.28
N GLU A 370 -4.50 -31.69 14.82
CA GLU A 370 -5.85 -31.79 15.39
C GLU A 370 -6.94 -31.39 14.39
N ILE A 371 -6.69 -30.32 13.64
CA ILE A 371 -7.62 -29.68 12.71
C ILE A 371 -6.86 -29.34 11.43
N PRO A 372 -7.10 -30.05 10.33
CA PRO A 372 -6.40 -29.80 9.07
C PRO A 372 -6.57 -28.34 8.58
N ILE A 373 -5.44 -27.63 8.39
CA ILE A 373 -5.44 -26.21 7.94
C ILE A 373 -5.12 -26.05 6.45
N THR A 374 -4.90 -27.12 5.72
CA THR A 374 -4.43 -27.13 4.32
C THR A 374 -5.26 -26.25 3.40
N ASN A 375 -6.59 -26.18 3.59
CA ASN A 375 -7.50 -25.37 2.78
C ASN A 375 -7.73 -23.96 3.35
N LEU A 376 -7.16 -23.64 4.51
CA LEU A 376 -7.37 -22.35 5.15
C LEU A 376 -6.44 -21.25 4.61
N ARG A 377 -5.39 -21.65 3.85
CA ARG A 377 -4.38 -20.75 3.26
C ARG A 377 -3.76 -19.84 4.32
N TRP A 378 -3.28 -20.42 5.41
CA TRP A 378 -2.61 -19.68 6.48
C TRP A 378 -1.28 -19.09 5.98
N ILE A 379 -0.86 -17.98 6.58
CA ILE A 379 0.25 -17.16 6.08
C ILE A 379 1.24 -16.89 7.21
N VAL A 380 2.53 -16.85 6.84
CA VAL A 380 3.59 -16.20 7.62
C VAL A 380 4.18 -15.09 6.77
N SER A 381 4.34 -13.90 7.35
CA SER A 381 4.81 -12.73 6.62
C SER A 381 6.18 -12.22 7.08
N HIS A 382 6.81 -11.39 6.25
CA HIS A 382 8.15 -10.81 6.34
C HIS A 382 9.28 -11.80 6.16
N ILE A 383 9.35 -12.84 6.97
CA ILE A 383 10.32 -13.97 6.92
C ILE A 383 11.73 -13.58 6.45
N PRO A 384 12.44 -12.68 7.15
CA PRO A 384 13.79 -12.29 6.76
C PRO A 384 14.78 -13.45 6.78
N GLU A 385 14.45 -14.53 7.53
CA GLU A 385 15.19 -15.78 7.60
C GLU A 385 14.18 -16.92 7.49
N PHE A 386 14.30 -17.74 6.44
CA PHE A 386 13.38 -18.86 6.20
C PHE A 386 14.12 -20.03 5.55
N PRO A 387 14.73 -20.92 6.36
CA PRO A 387 15.40 -22.12 5.85
C PRO A 387 14.46 -23.03 5.06
N ILE A 388 15.03 -23.81 4.15
CA ILE A 388 14.26 -24.68 3.25
C ILE A 388 13.45 -25.76 3.98
N ASP A 389 13.91 -26.23 5.15
CA ASP A 389 13.15 -27.18 5.98
C ASP A 389 11.85 -26.56 6.52
N LEU A 390 11.88 -25.29 6.94
CA LEU A 390 10.66 -24.57 7.35
C LEU A 390 9.72 -24.35 6.16
N ALA A 391 10.28 -24.06 4.98
CA ALA A 391 9.49 -23.93 3.75
C ALA A 391 8.79 -25.26 3.39
N ASN A 392 9.49 -26.40 3.51
CA ASN A 392 8.91 -27.73 3.30
C ASN A 392 7.76 -28.03 4.28
N ARG A 393 7.95 -27.73 5.56
CA ARG A 393 6.95 -27.95 6.62
C ARG A 393 5.72 -27.06 6.41
N ALA A 394 5.91 -25.78 6.13
CA ALA A 394 4.82 -24.85 5.81
C ALA A 394 4.05 -25.28 4.56
N ASN A 395 4.76 -25.68 3.49
CA ASN A 395 4.15 -26.15 2.25
C ASN A 395 3.32 -27.43 2.45
N ALA A 396 3.77 -28.36 3.29
CA ALA A 396 3.03 -29.58 3.63
C ALA A 396 1.68 -29.28 4.31
N MET A 397 1.57 -28.16 5.00
CA MET A 397 0.33 -27.67 5.61
C MET A 397 -0.51 -26.80 4.68
N GLY A 398 -0.14 -26.63 3.40
CA GLY A 398 -0.85 -25.76 2.46
C GLY A 398 -0.74 -24.26 2.78
N MET A 399 0.30 -23.87 3.49
CA MET A 399 0.53 -22.48 3.86
C MET A 399 1.19 -21.68 2.72
N GLY A 400 1.09 -20.36 2.82
CA GLY A 400 1.83 -19.43 1.98
C GLY A 400 2.72 -18.49 2.80
N VAL A 401 3.66 -17.85 2.11
CA VAL A 401 4.56 -16.87 2.69
C VAL A 401 4.49 -15.55 1.94
N LEU A 402 4.44 -14.44 2.65
CA LEU A 402 4.52 -13.12 2.09
C LEU A 402 5.91 -12.53 2.32
N VAL A 403 6.51 -12.03 1.25
CA VAL A 403 7.86 -11.47 1.26
C VAL A 403 7.84 -10.04 0.74
N GLY A 404 8.44 -9.17 1.48
CA GLY A 404 8.58 -7.77 1.14
C GLY A 404 9.19 -7.09 2.36
N TRP A 405 10.22 -6.39 2.25
CA TRP A 405 10.83 -5.66 3.35
C TRP A 405 12.30 -5.38 3.00
N GLY A 406 12.58 -4.26 2.42
CA GLY A 406 13.94 -4.09 1.96
C GLY A 406 14.45 -2.67 1.77
N PRO A 407 13.67 -1.71 1.23
CA PRO A 407 14.25 -0.45 0.77
C PRO A 407 14.91 0.39 1.86
N LEU A 408 14.42 0.29 3.11
CA LEU A 408 14.95 1.03 4.28
C LEU A 408 15.89 0.21 5.16
N ARG A 409 16.21 -1.04 4.77
CA ARG A 409 17.12 -1.87 5.56
C ARG A 409 18.58 -1.46 5.35
N THR A 410 19.32 -1.52 6.43
CA THR A 410 20.78 -1.47 6.42
C THR A 410 21.37 -2.87 6.19
N LEU A 411 22.67 -2.98 6.11
CA LEU A 411 23.39 -4.24 5.95
C LEU A 411 22.92 -5.32 6.94
N PRO A 412 22.96 -6.60 6.54
CA PRO A 412 22.58 -7.72 7.37
C PRO A 412 23.25 -7.68 8.75
N ARG A 413 22.49 -7.97 9.81
CA ARG A 413 23.01 -7.95 11.19
C ARG A 413 24.12 -8.97 11.45
N ASN A 414 24.35 -9.92 10.53
CA ASN A 414 25.36 -10.98 10.66
C ASN A 414 26.15 -11.22 9.36
N ALA A 415 26.54 -10.17 8.65
CA ALA A 415 27.41 -10.30 7.48
C ALA A 415 28.70 -11.09 7.79
N ALA A 416 29.22 -11.00 9.02
CA ALA A 416 30.38 -11.74 9.49
C ALA A 416 30.14 -13.26 9.60
N ALA A 417 28.90 -13.72 9.70
CA ALA A 417 28.55 -15.14 9.77
C ALA A 417 28.17 -15.75 8.41
N GLY A 418 28.25 -14.97 7.32
CA GLY A 418 27.86 -15.42 5.97
C GLY A 418 26.34 -15.67 5.82
N ILE A 419 25.52 -15.26 6.79
CA ILE A 419 24.07 -15.41 6.76
C ILE A 419 23.50 -14.20 6.05
N SER A 420 22.91 -14.42 4.87
CA SER A 420 22.09 -13.43 4.17
C SER A 420 20.86 -13.12 5.01
N LEU A 421 20.79 -11.92 5.56
CA LEU A 421 19.61 -11.44 6.28
C LEU A 421 18.76 -10.62 5.30
N GLY A 422 17.75 -11.24 4.81
CA GLY A 422 16.74 -10.68 3.93
C GLY A 422 15.87 -11.81 3.43
N PRO A 423 14.65 -11.53 3.01
CA PRO A 423 13.77 -12.56 2.52
C PRO A 423 14.49 -13.43 1.47
N PRO A 424 14.43 -14.76 1.57
CA PRO A 424 15.15 -15.65 0.67
C PRO A 424 14.41 -15.79 -0.67
N TYR A 425 14.28 -14.69 -1.38
CA TYR A 425 13.46 -14.59 -2.60
C TYR A 425 13.79 -15.68 -3.64
N ARG A 426 15.09 -15.90 -3.92
CA ARG A 426 15.51 -16.88 -4.93
C ARG A 426 15.20 -18.31 -4.49
N MET A 427 15.43 -18.64 -3.23
CA MET A 427 15.05 -19.95 -2.67
C MET A 427 13.54 -20.16 -2.80
N LEU A 428 12.74 -19.17 -2.42
CA LEU A 428 11.27 -19.25 -2.49
C LEU A 428 10.77 -19.36 -3.93
N MET A 429 11.37 -18.66 -4.88
CA MET A 429 10.99 -18.77 -6.30
C MET A 429 11.17 -20.19 -6.84
N ASN A 430 12.19 -20.90 -6.36
CA ASN A 430 12.48 -22.27 -6.75
C ASN A 430 11.71 -23.32 -5.93
N HIS A 431 10.98 -22.91 -4.89
CA HIS A 431 10.23 -23.79 -4.00
C HIS A 431 8.73 -23.81 -4.36
N PRO A 432 8.00 -24.94 -4.20
CA PRO A 432 6.58 -25.03 -4.54
C PRO A 432 5.65 -24.24 -3.60
N ILE A 433 6.09 -23.82 -2.41
CA ILE A 433 5.27 -23.05 -1.46
C ILE A 433 4.65 -21.82 -2.14
N HIS A 434 3.41 -21.49 -1.79
CA HIS A 434 2.79 -20.24 -2.22
C HIS A 434 3.57 -19.05 -1.65
N LYS A 435 3.97 -18.15 -2.53
CA LYS A 435 4.73 -16.95 -2.19
C LYS A 435 4.11 -15.74 -2.86
N GLY A 436 4.20 -14.59 -2.20
CA GLY A 436 3.63 -13.34 -2.69
C GLY A 436 4.40 -12.13 -2.20
N TYR A 437 4.19 -11.01 -2.87
CA TYR A 437 4.74 -9.70 -2.51
C TYR A 437 3.83 -8.99 -1.51
N HIS A 438 4.46 -8.24 -0.61
CA HIS A 438 3.79 -7.22 0.21
C HIS A 438 4.70 -6.01 0.43
N SER A 439 4.09 -4.85 0.72
CA SER A 439 4.84 -3.64 1.07
C SER A 439 5.08 -3.51 2.57
N ASP A 440 4.21 -4.04 3.41
CA ASP A 440 4.11 -3.71 4.84
C ASP A 440 3.98 -2.19 5.05
N GLY A 441 3.38 -1.53 4.06
CA GLY A 441 3.33 -0.07 3.96
C GLY A 441 2.34 0.53 4.95
N GLY A 442 2.72 1.69 5.49
CA GLY A 442 1.88 2.43 6.42
C GLY A 442 2.69 3.25 7.40
N ASP A 443 3.11 2.66 8.50
CA ASP A 443 3.83 3.37 9.57
C ASP A 443 5.35 3.19 9.52
N ILE A 444 5.83 2.02 9.14
CA ILE A 444 7.25 1.65 9.29
C ILE A 444 7.98 1.40 7.99
N THR A 445 7.26 1.16 6.89
CA THR A 445 7.85 0.87 5.59
C THR A 445 7.21 1.70 4.47
N ILE A 446 7.84 1.64 3.30
CA ILE A 446 7.44 2.36 2.09
C ILE A 446 6.32 1.60 1.39
N ILE A 447 5.21 2.30 1.09
CA ILE A 447 4.07 1.79 0.33
C ILE A 447 4.45 1.60 -1.14
N ASN A 448 5.22 2.52 -1.70
CA ASN A 448 5.51 2.60 -3.12
C ASN A 448 6.15 1.31 -3.66
N PRO A 449 5.45 0.51 -4.49
CA PRO A 449 5.93 -0.77 -4.99
C PRO A 449 7.15 -0.62 -5.88
N TRP A 450 7.31 0.50 -6.58
CA TRP A 450 8.44 0.73 -7.48
C TRP A 450 9.76 0.86 -6.73
N VAL A 451 9.72 1.42 -5.53
CA VAL A 451 10.86 1.49 -4.61
C VAL A 451 11.18 0.10 -4.04
N ASN A 452 10.15 -0.66 -3.68
CA ASN A 452 10.32 -2.05 -3.24
C ASN A 452 10.87 -2.93 -4.37
N PHE A 453 10.34 -2.80 -5.60
CA PHE A 453 10.81 -3.57 -6.77
C PHE A 453 12.24 -3.23 -7.15
N TYR A 454 12.67 -1.97 -6.99
CA TYR A 454 14.08 -1.61 -7.11
C TYR A 454 14.94 -2.48 -6.19
N THR A 455 14.59 -2.59 -4.92
CA THR A 455 15.35 -3.40 -3.96
C THR A 455 15.32 -4.89 -4.32
N ILE A 456 14.16 -5.45 -4.64
CA ILE A 456 14.01 -6.88 -4.97
C ILE A 456 14.83 -7.25 -6.22
N THR A 457 14.88 -6.37 -7.22
CA THR A 457 15.54 -6.66 -8.51
C THR A 457 17.03 -6.34 -8.52
N THR A 458 17.45 -5.27 -7.83
CA THR A 458 18.86 -4.86 -7.81
C THR A 458 19.63 -5.45 -6.63
N GLY A 459 18.90 -5.85 -5.58
CA GLY A 459 19.49 -6.26 -4.31
C GLY A 459 19.93 -5.11 -3.43
N LYS A 460 19.71 -3.84 -3.86
CA LYS A 460 20.18 -2.64 -3.16
C LYS A 460 19.09 -2.03 -2.28
N ASN A 461 19.47 -1.49 -1.13
CA ASN A 461 18.63 -0.57 -0.36
C ASN A 461 18.65 0.84 -0.98
N LEU A 462 17.96 1.80 -0.36
CA LEU A 462 17.93 3.20 -0.85
C LEU A 462 19.26 3.95 -0.64
N ALA A 463 20.16 3.44 0.22
CA ALA A 463 21.51 3.97 0.33
C ALA A 463 22.44 3.50 -0.81
N GLY A 464 22.03 2.46 -1.57
CA GLY A 464 22.83 1.83 -2.60
C GLY A 464 23.60 0.59 -2.12
N ASP A 465 23.43 0.21 -0.84
CA ASP A 465 24.14 -0.97 -0.29
C ASP A 465 23.49 -2.26 -0.78
N GLN A 466 24.31 -3.26 -1.12
CA GLN A 466 23.85 -4.60 -1.46
C GLN A 466 23.38 -5.33 -0.21
N ILE A 467 22.09 -5.72 -0.18
CA ILE A 467 21.46 -6.38 0.97
C ILE A 467 20.84 -7.75 0.66
N LEU A 468 20.68 -8.11 -0.61
CA LEU A 468 20.07 -9.38 -1.01
C LEU A 468 21.05 -10.40 -1.61
N GLY A 469 22.27 -10.01 -1.97
CA GLY A 469 23.24 -10.90 -2.58
C GLY A 469 22.67 -11.64 -3.80
N ASP A 470 22.69 -12.97 -3.75
CA ASP A 470 22.16 -13.88 -4.78
C ASP A 470 20.62 -14.08 -4.72
N GLN A 471 19.94 -13.53 -3.70
CA GLN A 471 18.51 -13.70 -3.52
C GLN A 471 17.64 -12.76 -4.38
N LYS A 472 18.23 -11.84 -5.12
CA LYS A 472 17.49 -10.92 -6.01
C LYS A 472 16.73 -11.66 -7.10
N LEU A 473 15.62 -11.07 -7.52
CA LEU A 473 14.74 -11.58 -8.57
C LEU A 473 14.92 -10.79 -9.89
N THR A 474 14.52 -11.40 -10.99
CA THR A 474 14.34 -10.68 -12.24
C THR A 474 13.13 -9.75 -12.15
N ARG A 475 13.04 -8.76 -13.04
CA ARG A 475 11.88 -7.85 -13.13
C ARG A 475 10.59 -8.61 -13.44
N GLN A 476 10.67 -9.64 -14.28
CA GLN A 476 9.53 -10.50 -14.61
C GLN A 476 9.04 -11.27 -13.38
N GLU A 477 9.93 -11.90 -12.62
CA GLU A 477 9.59 -12.63 -11.40
C GLU A 477 9.02 -11.70 -10.33
N THR A 478 9.58 -10.50 -10.17
CA THR A 478 9.10 -9.49 -9.22
C THR A 478 7.68 -9.04 -9.58
N MET A 479 7.42 -8.77 -10.85
CA MET A 479 6.07 -8.39 -11.31
C MET A 479 5.08 -9.54 -11.14
N TRP A 480 5.47 -10.77 -11.45
CA TRP A 480 4.64 -11.96 -11.24
C TRP A 480 4.30 -12.13 -9.74
N LEU A 481 5.28 -11.92 -8.86
CA LEU A 481 5.10 -12.02 -7.41
C LEU A 481 4.05 -11.02 -6.89
N ALA A 482 4.07 -9.79 -7.43
CA ALA A 482 3.18 -8.69 -7.03
C ALA A 482 1.82 -8.67 -7.76
N THR A 483 1.59 -9.59 -8.68
CA THR A 483 0.35 -9.66 -9.48
C THR A 483 -0.24 -11.07 -9.43
N THR A 484 0.15 -11.95 -10.34
CA THR A 484 -0.42 -13.30 -10.51
C THR A 484 -0.26 -14.18 -9.26
N ALA A 485 0.89 -14.13 -8.58
CA ALA A 485 1.09 -14.93 -7.37
C ALA A 485 0.21 -14.45 -6.22
N ASN A 486 0.00 -13.14 -6.12
CA ASN A 486 -0.75 -12.54 -5.02
C ASN A 486 -2.25 -12.85 -5.04
N LYS A 487 -2.83 -13.27 -6.15
CA LYS A 487 -4.23 -13.69 -6.20
C LYS A 487 -4.56 -14.82 -5.20
N TRP A 488 -3.60 -15.70 -4.91
CA TRP A 488 -3.77 -16.76 -3.92
C TRP A 488 -4.00 -16.20 -2.50
N PHE A 489 -3.29 -15.13 -2.13
CA PHE A 489 -3.36 -14.51 -0.81
C PHE A 489 -4.65 -13.74 -0.58
N ILE A 490 -5.25 -13.21 -1.63
CA ILE A 490 -6.56 -12.55 -1.55
C ILE A 490 -7.72 -13.51 -1.85
N ARG A 491 -7.44 -14.79 -2.18
CA ARG A 491 -8.41 -15.84 -2.50
C ARG A 491 -9.32 -15.49 -3.66
N GLU A 492 -8.75 -14.92 -4.72
CA GLU A 492 -9.47 -14.57 -5.95
C GLU A 492 -8.68 -15.02 -7.16
N ASP A 493 -9.33 -15.73 -8.10
CA ASP A 493 -8.63 -16.37 -9.21
C ASP A 493 -8.73 -15.55 -10.51
N ASP A 494 -9.66 -14.60 -10.58
CA ASP A 494 -9.98 -13.81 -11.78
C ASP A 494 -9.36 -12.39 -11.78
N ILE A 495 -8.23 -12.20 -11.09
CA ILE A 495 -7.39 -10.98 -11.11
C ILE A 495 -5.89 -11.31 -11.17
N GLY A 496 -5.03 -10.32 -11.28
CA GLY A 496 -3.57 -10.47 -11.25
C GLY A 496 -2.93 -10.83 -12.58
N SER A 497 -3.72 -11.06 -13.63
CA SER A 497 -3.22 -11.23 -14.99
C SER A 497 -4.18 -10.60 -16.01
N ILE A 498 -3.64 -10.17 -17.16
CA ILE A 498 -4.44 -9.62 -18.27
C ILE A 498 -4.83 -10.77 -19.19
N GLU A 499 -5.93 -11.41 -18.86
CA GLU A 499 -6.50 -12.55 -19.59
C GLU A 499 -8.00 -12.33 -19.85
N ALA A 500 -8.48 -12.79 -21.00
CA ALA A 500 -9.91 -12.70 -21.30
C ALA A 500 -10.75 -13.40 -20.23
N GLY A 501 -11.77 -12.72 -19.74
CA GLY A 501 -12.63 -13.18 -18.64
C GLY A 501 -12.24 -12.66 -17.27
N ASN A 502 -10.97 -12.28 -17.03
CA ASN A 502 -10.53 -11.70 -15.76
C ASN A 502 -11.09 -10.28 -15.58
N ARG A 503 -11.23 -9.86 -14.32
CA ARG A 503 -11.54 -8.46 -13.98
C ARG A 503 -10.47 -7.54 -14.55
N ALA A 504 -10.90 -6.44 -15.13
CA ALA A 504 -10.03 -5.51 -15.82
C ALA A 504 -9.34 -4.56 -14.81
N ASP A 505 -8.32 -5.09 -14.16
CA ASP A 505 -7.44 -4.38 -13.26
C ASP A 505 -6.06 -4.25 -13.94
N LEU A 506 -5.62 -3.01 -14.24
CA LEU A 506 -4.34 -2.76 -14.93
C LEU A 506 -3.75 -1.38 -14.58
N ALA A 507 -2.46 -1.23 -14.85
CA ALA A 507 -1.76 0.05 -14.83
C ALA A 507 -0.98 0.30 -16.11
N VAL A 508 -1.02 1.55 -16.61
CA VAL A 508 -0.19 2.04 -17.72
C VAL A 508 0.95 2.85 -17.12
N LEU A 509 2.18 2.51 -17.46
CA LEU A 509 3.37 3.09 -16.84
C LEU A 509 3.97 4.23 -17.67
N ASP A 510 4.66 5.16 -17.01
CA ASP A 510 5.37 6.28 -17.63
C ASP A 510 6.65 5.84 -18.37
N ARG A 511 7.19 4.68 -18.00
CA ARG A 511 8.41 4.07 -18.55
C ARG A 511 8.28 2.55 -18.67
N ASP A 512 9.16 1.95 -19.46
CA ASP A 512 9.18 0.50 -19.58
C ASP A 512 9.91 -0.13 -18.39
N TYR A 513 9.15 -0.54 -17.38
CA TYR A 513 9.65 -1.22 -16.19
C TYR A 513 10.64 -2.36 -16.49
N PHE A 514 10.42 -3.10 -17.58
CA PHE A 514 11.20 -4.28 -17.91
C PHE A 514 12.58 -3.97 -18.51
N THR A 515 12.78 -2.76 -19.06
CA THR A 515 14.01 -2.39 -19.78
C THR A 515 14.68 -1.10 -19.29
N VAL A 516 14.00 -0.28 -18.50
CA VAL A 516 14.56 0.96 -17.95
C VAL A 516 15.82 0.69 -17.12
N PRO A 517 16.81 1.61 -17.05
CA PRO A 517 17.97 1.46 -16.16
C PRO A 517 17.55 1.20 -14.71
N ASP A 518 18.34 0.43 -13.98
CA ASP A 518 17.98 0.00 -12.61
C ASP A 518 17.66 1.16 -11.68
N GLU A 519 18.45 2.24 -11.72
CA GLU A 519 18.24 3.41 -10.86
C GLU A 519 16.95 4.19 -11.17
N ASP A 520 16.38 4.01 -12.35
CA ASP A 520 15.11 4.62 -12.75
C ASP A 520 13.88 3.81 -12.34
N LEU A 521 14.05 2.54 -11.90
CA LEU A 521 12.94 1.70 -11.42
C LEU A 521 12.15 2.37 -10.32
N LYS A 522 12.84 2.89 -9.30
CA LYS A 522 12.23 3.56 -8.14
C LYS A 522 11.50 4.87 -8.47
N ARG A 523 11.68 5.38 -9.71
CA ARG A 523 11.03 6.60 -10.23
C ARG A 523 9.83 6.30 -11.11
N THR A 524 9.47 5.03 -11.31
CA THR A 524 8.31 4.61 -12.12
C THR A 524 7.01 5.16 -11.54
N LYS A 525 6.08 5.53 -12.42
CA LYS A 525 4.75 6.05 -12.05
C LYS A 525 3.68 5.38 -12.89
N SER A 526 2.50 5.21 -12.34
CA SER A 526 1.32 4.91 -13.14
C SER A 526 0.79 6.19 -13.77
N LEU A 527 0.52 6.17 -15.05
CA LEU A 527 -0.15 7.25 -15.80
C LEU A 527 -1.66 7.03 -15.87
N LEU A 528 -2.06 5.77 -15.83
CA LEU A 528 -3.46 5.35 -15.85
C LEU A 528 -3.59 4.09 -15.01
N THR A 529 -4.56 4.06 -14.10
CA THR A 529 -4.93 2.85 -13.37
C THR A 529 -6.42 2.58 -13.59
N VAL A 530 -6.71 1.35 -13.93
CA VAL A 530 -8.07 0.83 -14.17
C VAL A 530 -8.35 -0.26 -13.14
N VAL A 531 -9.52 -0.20 -12.48
CA VAL A 531 -9.98 -1.21 -11.53
C VAL A 531 -11.41 -1.61 -11.89
N GLY A 532 -11.62 -2.89 -12.18
CA GLY A 532 -12.93 -3.38 -12.61
C GLY A 532 -13.45 -2.63 -13.84
N GLY A 533 -12.57 -2.27 -14.77
CA GLY A 533 -12.90 -1.49 -15.97
C GLY A 533 -13.08 0.02 -15.74
N LYS A 534 -13.10 0.49 -14.48
CA LYS A 534 -13.25 1.92 -14.17
C LYS A 534 -11.87 2.60 -14.11
N VAL A 535 -11.73 3.74 -14.75
CA VAL A 535 -10.53 4.57 -14.65
C VAL A 535 -10.54 5.25 -13.28
N VAL A 536 -9.60 4.89 -12.41
CA VAL A 536 -9.50 5.39 -11.03
C VAL A 536 -8.35 6.37 -10.83
N HIS A 537 -7.37 6.36 -11.73
CA HIS A 537 -6.27 7.32 -11.80
C HIS A 537 -5.93 7.61 -13.26
N ASN A 538 -5.72 8.87 -13.62
CA ASN A 538 -5.37 9.29 -14.97
C ASN A 538 -4.60 10.62 -14.96
N VAL A 539 -3.43 10.64 -15.57
CA VAL A 539 -2.60 11.83 -15.75
C VAL A 539 -2.42 12.15 -17.25
N GLY A 540 -3.55 12.26 -17.95
CA GLY A 540 -3.56 12.68 -19.35
C GLY A 540 -3.36 11.54 -20.37
N VAL A 541 -3.71 10.30 -20.05
CA VAL A 541 -3.68 9.17 -20.99
C VAL A 541 -5.03 8.98 -21.68
N VAL A 542 -6.14 9.24 -20.97
CA VAL A 542 -7.53 9.00 -21.42
C VAL A 542 -8.34 10.30 -21.38
#